data_01515b703399070bcd23183fda3b7eac
#
_entry.id   01515b703399070bcd23183fda3b7eac
#
_cell.length_a   1.000
_cell.length_b   1.000
_cell.length_c   1.000
_cell.angle_alpha   90.00
_cell.angle_beta   90.00
_cell.angle_gamma   90.00
#
_symmetry.space_group_name_H-M   'P 1'
#
loop_
_entity.id
_entity.type
_entity.pdbx_description
1 polymer ?
#
loop_
_entity_poly.entity_id
_entity_poly.type
_entity_poly.pdbx_seq_one_letter_code
_entity_poly.pdbx_strand_id
1 'polypeptide(L)'
;MNKEHLELYTDYLLSSFGYATATGLSRMVEGQVAHDQITRFLSAAEFSSKDLWTLVKPTVREVEQEDAVLIFDDTIQEKPYTDENEVMCWHYDHTKGRAVQGFNLLNCLYHVKGITIPVAFELIKKPIEYCELKTRKRKRASLYTKNELMRKMLLVGVQNKLKFRFVLFDTWFSSKENMCYIKTDLVKDFICALKSNRLVAVSEEDVQAKRFTPIEDLPWQEETVFIGWLKDVPFPMSFVRQMFTNQEGSTGILYLACSDTTVTREEILAAYQKRWPVEVFHKSLKQNAALGKAPVRRVVTQNNHVFAVLYAVFKLECLSIKRHLNHFALRAHLYLKAIRVAFDELQTLKAA
;
A
#
# COMPACT_ATOMS: atom_id res chain seq x y z
N MET A 1 -18.24 -15.45 -3.73
CA MET A 1 -16.99 -15.47 -4.53
C MET A 1 -16.73 -16.90 -5.00
N ASN A 2 -16.48 -17.11 -6.30
CA ASN A 2 -16.03 -18.41 -6.81
C ASN A 2 -14.54 -18.60 -6.49
N LYS A 3 -14.23 -19.45 -5.51
CA LYS A 3 -12.88 -19.65 -5.02
C LYS A 3 -11.98 -20.34 -6.05
N GLU A 4 -12.51 -21.29 -6.80
CA GLU A 4 -11.76 -22.02 -7.83
C GLU A 4 -11.28 -21.08 -8.94
N HIS A 5 -12.17 -20.22 -9.48
CA HIS A 5 -11.79 -19.21 -10.46
C HIS A 5 -10.80 -18.19 -9.91
N LEU A 6 -10.90 -17.82 -8.62
CA LEU A 6 -9.95 -16.92 -7.99
C LEU A 6 -8.56 -17.57 -7.89
N GLU A 7 -8.48 -18.81 -7.43
CA GLU A 7 -7.20 -19.56 -7.34
C GLU A 7 -6.55 -19.66 -8.71
N LEU A 8 -7.31 -20.10 -9.73
CA LEU A 8 -6.82 -20.23 -11.09
C LEU A 8 -6.35 -18.87 -11.66
N TYR A 9 -7.15 -17.80 -11.47
CA TYR A 9 -6.79 -16.48 -11.99
C TYR A 9 -5.55 -15.93 -11.30
N THR A 10 -5.41 -16.08 -9.99
CA THR A 10 -4.22 -15.63 -9.27
C THR A 10 -2.97 -16.42 -9.65
N ASP A 11 -3.07 -17.72 -9.87
CA ASP A 11 -1.95 -18.53 -10.36
C ASP A 11 -1.53 -18.11 -11.77
N TYR A 12 -2.49 -17.78 -12.64
CA TYR A 12 -2.21 -17.19 -13.94
C TYR A 12 -1.50 -15.84 -13.83
N LEU A 13 -1.92 -14.94 -12.91
CA LEU A 13 -1.23 -13.66 -12.67
C LEU A 13 0.23 -13.87 -12.28
N LEU A 14 0.50 -14.87 -11.45
CA LEU A 14 1.84 -15.21 -10.99
C LEU A 14 2.70 -15.93 -12.04
N SER A 15 2.11 -16.64 -12.98
CA SER A 15 2.83 -17.38 -14.01
C SER A 15 2.95 -16.62 -15.34
N SER A 16 2.05 -15.64 -15.61
CA SER A 16 2.07 -14.86 -16.84
C SER A 16 3.17 -13.80 -16.86
N PHE A 17 3.88 -13.65 -17.99
CA PHE A 17 4.93 -12.63 -18.19
C PHE A 17 4.47 -11.49 -19.12
N GLY A 18 3.35 -11.67 -19.82
CA GLY A 18 2.72 -10.69 -20.70
C GLY A 18 1.49 -10.01 -20.10
N TYR A 19 0.55 -9.67 -20.99
CA TYR A 19 -0.77 -9.17 -20.57
C TYR A 19 -1.59 -10.28 -19.93
N ALA A 20 -2.26 -9.97 -18.83
CA ALA A 20 -3.16 -10.88 -18.13
C ALA A 20 -4.57 -10.73 -18.72
N THR A 21 -4.92 -11.61 -19.67
CA THR A 21 -6.22 -11.60 -20.36
C THR A 21 -7.02 -12.88 -20.07
N ALA A 22 -8.35 -12.79 -20.08
CA ALA A 22 -9.21 -13.96 -19.93
C ALA A 22 -8.97 -15.01 -21.05
N THR A 23 -8.74 -14.55 -22.29
CA THR A 23 -8.40 -15.43 -23.42
C THR A 23 -7.04 -16.11 -23.22
N GLY A 24 -6.03 -15.36 -22.69
CA GLY A 24 -4.71 -15.93 -22.38
C GLY A 24 -4.80 -17.03 -21.32
N LEU A 25 -5.59 -16.81 -20.28
CA LEU A 25 -5.84 -17.82 -19.25
C LEU A 25 -6.53 -19.06 -19.84
N SER A 26 -7.62 -18.87 -20.61
CA SER A 26 -8.33 -19.98 -21.24
C SER A 26 -7.41 -20.83 -22.14
N ARG A 27 -6.53 -20.19 -22.92
CA ARG A 27 -5.54 -20.90 -23.75
C ARG A 27 -4.52 -21.65 -22.91
N MET A 28 -4.04 -21.05 -21.81
CA MET A 28 -3.06 -21.68 -20.91
C MET A 28 -3.59 -22.98 -20.29
N VAL A 29 -4.90 -23.04 -20.03
CA VAL A 29 -5.57 -24.25 -19.50
C VAL A 29 -6.27 -25.08 -20.58
N GLU A 30 -5.85 -24.94 -21.84
CA GLU A 30 -6.34 -25.74 -23.00
C GLU A 30 -7.88 -25.71 -23.16
N GLY A 31 -8.51 -24.59 -22.81
CA GLY A 31 -9.95 -24.42 -22.91
C GLY A 31 -10.78 -25.06 -21.78
N GLN A 32 -10.17 -25.68 -20.78
CA GLN A 32 -10.88 -26.26 -19.63
C GLN A 32 -11.77 -25.23 -18.91
N VAL A 33 -11.36 -23.96 -18.93
CA VAL A 33 -12.17 -22.82 -18.47
C VAL A 33 -12.31 -21.83 -19.62
N ALA A 34 -13.53 -21.56 -20.04
CA ALA A 34 -13.80 -20.65 -21.15
C ALA A 34 -13.51 -19.18 -20.73
N HIS A 35 -13.03 -18.37 -21.67
CA HIS A 35 -12.67 -16.96 -21.41
C HIS A 35 -13.85 -16.13 -20.90
N ASP A 36 -15.08 -16.43 -21.29
CA ASP A 36 -16.28 -15.74 -20.83
C ASP A 36 -16.63 -16.06 -19.37
N GLN A 37 -16.28 -17.27 -18.87
CA GLN A 37 -16.42 -17.62 -17.45
C GLN A 37 -15.49 -16.77 -16.58
N ILE A 38 -14.25 -16.55 -17.02
CA ILE A 38 -13.30 -15.66 -16.34
C ILE A 38 -13.77 -14.20 -16.39
N THR A 39 -14.27 -13.76 -17.55
CA THR A 39 -14.80 -12.40 -17.70
C THR A 39 -16.01 -12.18 -16.78
N ARG A 40 -16.94 -13.15 -16.71
CA ARG A 40 -18.09 -13.11 -15.80
C ARG A 40 -17.64 -13.12 -14.33
N PHE A 41 -16.67 -13.97 -13.96
CA PHE A 41 -16.10 -13.99 -12.61
C PHE A 41 -15.57 -12.62 -12.19
N LEU A 42 -14.77 -11.97 -13.05
CA LEU A 42 -14.21 -10.66 -12.77
C LEU A 42 -15.23 -9.51 -12.78
N SER A 43 -16.42 -9.70 -13.37
CA SER A 43 -17.43 -8.65 -13.52
C SER A 43 -18.71 -8.87 -12.72
N ALA A 44 -18.82 -9.96 -11.95
CA ALA A 44 -20.06 -10.32 -11.26
C ALA A 44 -20.36 -9.40 -10.07
N ALA A 45 -19.60 -9.48 -8.99
CA ALA A 45 -19.76 -8.68 -7.80
C ALA A 45 -18.45 -8.01 -7.45
N GLU A 46 -18.51 -6.80 -6.89
CA GLU A 46 -17.31 -6.09 -6.45
C GLU A 46 -16.75 -6.73 -5.19
N PHE A 47 -15.50 -7.23 -5.25
CA PHE A 47 -14.80 -7.76 -4.09
C PHE A 47 -14.26 -6.61 -3.23
N SER A 48 -14.31 -6.79 -1.93
CA SER A 48 -14.02 -5.78 -0.92
C SER A 48 -12.84 -6.17 -0.01
N SER A 49 -12.42 -5.23 0.81
CA SER A 49 -11.47 -5.51 1.92
C SER A 49 -11.96 -6.62 2.86
N LYS A 50 -13.29 -6.77 3.04
CA LYS A 50 -13.86 -7.87 3.84
C LYS A 50 -13.59 -9.24 3.20
N ASP A 51 -13.70 -9.33 1.88
CA ASP A 51 -13.39 -10.56 1.14
C ASP A 51 -11.91 -10.88 1.22
N LEU A 52 -11.04 -9.88 1.07
CA LEU A 52 -9.58 -10.04 1.24
C LEU A 52 -9.26 -10.53 2.65
N TRP A 53 -9.81 -9.86 3.67
CA TRP A 53 -9.61 -10.26 5.06
C TRP A 53 -10.02 -11.71 5.31
N THR A 54 -11.13 -12.17 4.75
CA THR A 54 -11.59 -13.56 4.90
C THR A 54 -10.56 -14.56 4.37
N LEU A 55 -9.84 -14.22 3.29
CA LEU A 55 -8.82 -15.08 2.70
C LEU A 55 -7.51 -15.08 3.49
N VAL A 56 -7.07 -13.91 3.97
CA VAL A 56 -5.75 -13.76 4.62
C VAL A 56 -5.80 -13.99 6.13
N LYS A 57 -6.98 -13.88 6.75
CA LYS A 57 -7.18 -13.98 8.19
C LYS A 57 -6.53 -15.21 8.83
N PRO A 58 -6.65 -16.45 8.29
CA PRO A 58 -6.02 -17.62 8.91
C PRO A 58 -4.52 -17.42 9.10
N THR A 59 -3.82 -17.02 8.04
CA THR A 59 -2.37 -16.78 8.08
C THR A 59 -2.00 -15.62 9.00
N VAL A 60 -2.79 -14.53 9.01
CA VAL A 60 -2.54 -13.41 9.95
C VAL A 60 -2.63 -13.91 11.40
N ARG A 61 -3.64 -14.75 11.72
CA ARG A 61 -3.80 -15.31 13.07
C ARG A 61 -2.68 -16.26 13.50
N GLU A 62 -2.04 -16.93 12.55
CA GLU A 62 -0.88 -17.79 12.80
C GLU A 62 0.39 -17.00 13.13
N VAL A 63 0.56 -15.82 12.49
CA VAL A 63 1.79 -15.04 12.61
C VAL A 63 1.66 -13.82 13.50
N GLU A 64 0.44 -13.42 13.92
CA GLU A 64 0.21 -12.16 14.64
C GLU A 64 0.94 -12.08 15.98
N GLN A 65 1.49 -10.92 16.28
CA GLN A 65 2.20 -10.60 17.53
C GLN A 65 1.90 -9.18 17.97
N GLU A 66 2.12 -8.90 19.26
CA GLU A 66 1.86 -7.59 19.86
C GLU A 66 2.80 -6.48 19.30
N ASP A 67 4.01 -6.85 18.86
CA ASP A 67 5.01 -5.93 18.28
C ASP A 67 4.89 -5.71 16.76
N ALA A 68 3.85 -6.31 16.15
CA ALA A 68 3.53 -6.08 14.75
C ALA A 68 3.15 -4.62 14.48
N VAL A 69 3.12 -4.23 13.23
CA VAL A 69 2.71 -2.89 12.80
C VAL A 69 1.67 -2.96 11.68
N LEU A 70 0.79 -1.95 11.64
CA LEU A 70 -0.06 -1.68 10.47
C LEU A 70 0.57 -0.55 9.65
N ILE A 71 0.75 -0.77 8.36
CA ILE A 71 1.36 0.20 7.44
C ILE A 71 0.30 0.68 6.47
N PHE A 72 0.12 2.01 6.38
CA PHE A 72 -0.74 2.64 5.40
C PHE A 72 0.09 3.40 4.38
N ASP A 73 -0.18 3.10 3.11
CA ASP A 73 0.42 3.83 1.99
C ASP A 73 -0.43 3.65 0.73
N ASP A 74 -0.24 4.52 -0.27
CA ASP A 74 -0.93 4.40 -1.53
C ASP A 74 0.05 4.32 -2.72
N THR A 75 -0.40 3.68 -3.79
CA THR A 75 0.37 3.62 -5.02
C THR A 75 -0.50 3.91 -6.23
N ILE A 76 0.06 4.65 -7.18
CA ILE A 76 -0.59 4.91 -8.47
C ILE A 76 -0.08 3.91 -9.50
N GLN A 77 -1.03 3.32 -10.24
CA GLN A 77 -0.74 2.54 -11.44
C GLN A 77 -1.21 3.31 -12.66
N GLU A 78 -0.26 3.77 -13.48
CA GLU A 78 -0.59 4.43 -14.76
C GLU A 78 -1.22 3.46 -15.75
N LYS A 79 -2.27 3.93 -16.45
CA LYS A 79 -2.93 3.27 -17.57
C LYS A 79 -3.41 4.32 -18.58
N PRO A 80 -2.50 4.96 -19.32
CA PRO A 80 -2.78 6.14 -20.13
C PRO A 80 -3.72 5.88 -21.32
N TYR A 81 -3.86 4.64 -21.74
CA TYR A 81 -4.69 4.24 -22.89
C TYR A 81 -6.04 3.62 -22.51
N THR A 82 -6.49 3.83 -21.26
CA THR A 82 -7.78 3.37 -20.77
C THR A 82 -8.75 4.53 -20.70
N ASP A 83 -10.00 4.34 -21.15
CA ASP A 83 -11.03 5.36 -21.05
C ASP A 83 -11.25 5.82 -19.61
N GLU A 84 -11.45 7.13 -19.42
CA GLU A 84 -11.65 7.71 -18.11
C GLU A 84 -12.98 7.29 -17.50
N ASN A 85 -12.94 6.88 -16.23
CA ASN A 85 -14.11 6.58 -15.41
C ASN A 85 -13.83 6.99 -13.95
N GLU A 86 -14.70 6.64 -13.01
CA GLU A 86 -14.55 7.04 -11.60
C GLU A 86 -13.30 6.47 -10.90
N VAL A 87 -12.71 5.38 -11.39
CA VAL A 87 -11.49 4.74 -10.88
C VAL A 87 -10.30 5.08 -11.79
N MET A 88 -10.47 4.92 -13.11
CA MET A 88 -9.48 5.30 -14.11
C MET A 88 -9.59 6.79 -14.38
N CYS A 89 -8.82 7.60 -13.68
CA CYS A 89 -8.89 9.04 -13.77
C CYS A 89 -7.54 9.69 -13.48
N TRP A 90 -7.49 11.01 -13.43
CA TRP A 90 -6.27 11.74 -13.18
C TRP A 90 -5.90 11.80 -11.71
N HIS A 91 -4.66 11.40 -11.38
CA HIS A 91 -4.06 11.47 -10.06
C HIS A 91 -2.74 12.23 -10.14
N TYR A 92 -2.41 13.02 -9.12
CA TYR A 92 -1.10 13.66 -9.04
C TYR A 92 -0.10 12.65 -8.47
N ASP A 93 0.92 12.33 -9.27
CA ASP A 93 2.01 11.43 -8.87
C ASP A 93 3.18 12.30 -8.36
N HIS A 94 3.39 12.29 -7.04
CA HIS A 94 4.44 13.09 -6.40
C HIS A 94 5.84 12.63 -6.80
N THR A 95 6.04 11.35 -7.10
CA THR A 95 7.33 10.81 -7.55
C THR A 95 7.71 11.35 -8.93
N LYS A 96 6.70 11.55 -9.81
CA LYS A 96 6.88 12.07 -11.16
C LYS A 96 6.70 13.58 -11.27
N GLY A 97 6.22 14.24 -10.22
CA GLY A 97 5.92 15.68 -10.21
C GLY A 97 4.83 16.11 -11.19
N ARG A 98 3.97 15.20 -11.67
CA ARG A 98 2.92 15.47 -12.67
C ARG A 98 1.64 14.68 -12.44
N ALA A 99 0.55 15.14 -13.03
CA ALA A 99 -0.68 14.34 -13.10
C ALA A 99 -0.53 13.20 -14.11
N VAL A 100 -1.01 12.02 -13.74
CA VAL A 100 -1.01 10.81 -14.54
C VAL A 100 -2.41 10.21 -14.59
N GLN A 101 -2.78 9.61 -15.71
CA GLN A 101 -4.02 8.86 -15.84
C GLN A 101 -3.81 7.42 -15.40
N GLY A 102 -4.66 6.93 -14.52
CA GLY A 102 -4.57 5.57 -13.98
C GLY A 102 -5.49 5.39 -12.79
N PHE A 103 -5.17 4.47 -11.91
CA PHE A 103 -5.88 4.31 -10.65
C PHE A 103 -4.92 4.42 -9.46
N ASN A 104 -5.48 4.86 -8.34
CA ASN A 104 -4.76 4.96 -7.08
C ASN A 104 -5.30 3.90 -6.11
N LEU A 105 -4.41 3.09 -5.57
CA LEU A 105 -4.66 1.99 -4.65
C LEU A 105 -4.11 2.33 -3.26
N LEU A 106 -4.99 2.53 -2.29
CA LEU A 106 -4.65 2.64 -0.88
C LEU A 106 -4.59 1.24 -0.26
N ASN A 107 -3.52 0.94 0.47
CA ASN A 107 -3.28 -0.34 1.13
C ASN A 107 -3.17 -0.18 2.64
N CYS A 108 -3.66 -1.17 3.37
CA CYS A 108 -3.31 -1.46 4.76
C CYS A 108 -2.58 -2.79 4.80
N LEU A 109 -1.32 -2.77 5.22
CA LEU A 109 -0.47 -3.95 5.34
C LEU A 109 -0.24 -4.28 6.81
N TYR A 110 -0.34 -5.55 7.16
CA TYR A 110 0.11 -6.09 8.42
C TYR A 110 1.54 -6.57 8.27
N HIS A 111 2.46 -6.08 9.10
CA HIS A 111 3.87 -6.46 9.02
C HIS A 111 4.39 -6.96 10.36
N VAL A 112 5.00 -8.15 10.34
CA VAL A 112 5.58 -8.81 11.52
C VAL A 112 6.74 -9.72 11.09
N LYS A 113 7.89 -9.63 11.76
CA LYS A 113 9.06 -10.52 11.52
C LYS A 113 9.45 -10.70 10.04
N GLY A 114 9.40 -9.62 9.25
CA GLY A 114 9.71 -9.67 7.82
C GLY A 114 8.59 -10.19 6.93
N ILE A 115 7.44 -10.59 7.48
CA ILE A 115 6.26 -11.04 6.74
C ILE A 115 5.34 -9.84 6.52
N THR A 116 4.86 -9.63 5.28
CA THR A 116 4.01 -8.50 4.90
C THR A 116 2.71 -8.98 4.23
N ILE A 117 1.59 -8.83 4.91
CA ILE A 117 0.28 -9.33 4.46
C ILE A 117 -0.68 -8.16 4.20
N PRO A 118 -1.30 -8.05 3.00
CA PRO A 118 -2.34 -7.06 2.76
C PRO A 118 -3.62 -7.46 3.51
N VAL A 119 -4.09 -6.61 4.43
CA VAL A 119 -5.27 -6.88 5.27
C VAL A 119 -6.49 -6.06 4.87
N ALA A 120 -6.28 -4.93 4.18
CA ALA A 120 -7.35 -4.14 3.59
C ALA A 120 -6.82 -3.32 2.41
N PHE A 121 -7.72 -2.91 1.52
CA PHE A 121 -7.40 -2.05 0.38
C PHE A 121 -8.62 -1.21 -0.02
N GLU A 122 -8.35 -0.08 -0.69
CA GLU A 122 -9.38 0.73 -1.33
C GLU A 122 -8.86 1.28 -2.66
N LEU A 123 -9.63 1.13 -3.73
CA LEU A 123 -9.42 1.91 -4.94
C LEU A 123 -10.05 3.29 -4.76
N ILE A 124 -9.27 4.34 -5.00
CA ILE A 124 -9.76 5.71 -4.88
C ILE A 124 -10.73 6.01 -6.01
N LYS A 125 -12.03 6.06 -5.67
CA LYS A 125 -13.11 6.40 -6.60
C LYS A 125 -13.37 7.89 -6.61
N LYS A 126 -13.49 8.49 -7.81
CA LYS A 126 -13.83 9.90 -8.03
C LYS A 126 -15.11 10.01 -8.88
N PRO A 127 -16.29 9.72 -8.31
CA PRO A 127 -17.57 9.71 -9.05
C PRO A 127 -18.08 11.12 -9.39
N ILE A 128 -17.66 12.16 -8.65
CA ILE A 128 -18.17 13.53 -8.86
C ILE A 128 -17.41 14.18 -10.00
N GLU A 129 -18.10 14.52 -11.08
CA GLU A 129 -17.56 15.34 -12.16
C GLU A 129 -17.89 16.81 -11.93
N TYR A 130 -16.90 17.69 -12.15
CA TYR A 130 -17.08 19.13 -12.08
C TYR A 130 -16.19 19.86 -13.08
N CYS A 131 -16.56 21.09 -13.43
CA CYS A 131 -15.73 21.96 -14.25
C CYS A 131 -14.95 22.90 -13.32
N GLU A 132 -13.60 22.84 -13.41
CA GLU A 132 -12.74 23.77 -12.69
C GLU A 132 -12.79 25.15 -13.36
N LEU A 133 -13.33 26.13 -12.65
CA LEU A 133 -13.60 27.48 -13.21
C LEU A 133 -12.34 28.17 -13.75
N LYS A 134 -11.18 27.98 -13.11
CA LYS A 134 -9.90 28.62 -13.52
C LYS A 134 -9.35 28.06 -14.84
N THR A 135 -9.41 26.76 -15.03
CA THR A 135 -8.81 26.08 -16.19
C THR A 135 -9.84 25.68 -17.24
N ARG A 136 -11.13 25.78 -16.93
CA ARG A 136 -12.27 25.30 -17.74
C ARG A 136 -12.16 23.82 -18.13
N LYS A 137 -11.39 23.03 -17.33
CA LYS A 137 -11.23 21.59 -17.57
C LYS A 137 -12.22 20.78 -16.71
N ARG A 138 -12.75 19.71 -17.28
CA ARG A 138 -13.49 18.71 -16.51
C ARG A 138 -12.52 18.00 -15.57
N LYS A 139 -12.89 17.88 -14.32
CA LYS A 139 -12.17 17.17 -13.26
C LYS A 139 -13.10 16.26 -12.49
N ARG A 140 -12.52 15.32 -11.77
CA ARG A 140 -13.24 14.39 -10.89
C ARG A 140 -12.81 14.57 -9.45
N ALA A 141 -13.76 14.42 -8.53
CA ALA A 141 -13.52 14.45 -7.09
C ALA A 141 -14.03 13.17 -6.42
N SER A 142 -13.38 12.80 -5.33
CA SER A 142 -13.76 11.70 -4.46
C SER A 142 -14.82 12.13 -3.46
N LEU A 143 -15.73 11.21 -3.07
CA LEU A 143 -16.65 11.41 -1.96
C LEU A 143 -15.92 11.37 -0.60
N TYR A 144 -14.87 10.58 -0.52
CA TYR A 144 -14.03 10.42 0.67
C TYR A 144 -12.59 10.74 0.37
N THR A 145 -11.92 11.42 1.28
CA THR A 145 -10.46 11.62 1.21
C THR A 145 -9.72 10.32 1.51
N LYS A 146 -8.47 10.20 1.08
CA LYS A 146 -7.62 9.05 1.46
C LYS A 146 -7.47 8.92 2.98
N ASN A 147 -7.44 10.03 3.71
CA ASN A 147 -7.38 10.04 5.17
C ASN A 147 -8.64 9.45 5.81
N GLU A 148 -9.84 9.75 5.28
CA GLU A 148 -11.08 9.14 5.76
C GLU A 148 -11.15 7.65 5.44
N LEU A 149 -10.68 7.24 4.26
CA LEU A 149 -10.59 5.82 3.91
C LEU A 149 -9.60 5.07 4.80
N MET A 150 -8.43 5.66 5.09
CA MET A 150 -7.47 5.12 6.04
C MET A 150 -8.12 4.87 7.42
N ARG A 151 -8.83 5.86 7.96
CA ARG A 151 -9.54 5.71 9.26
C ARG A 151 -10.58 4.59 9.24
N LYS A 152 -11.37 4.47 8.14
CA LYS A 152 -12.32 3.37 7.98
C LYS A 152 -11.64 2.00 7.96
N MET A 153 -10.56 1.86 7.21
CA MET A 153 -9.79 0.61 7.13
C MET A 153 -9.17 0.25 8.49
N LEU A 154 -8.62 1.24 9.20
CA LEU A 154 -8.03 1.04 10.52
C LEU A 154 -9.07 0.61 11.56
N LEU A 155 -10.26 1.25 11.55
CA LEU A 155 -11.38 0.86 12.43
C LEU A 155 -11.73 -0.61 12.25
N VAL A 156 -11.83 -1.09 11.01
CA VAL A 156 -12.11 -2.50 10.72
C VAL A 156 -11.00 -3.40 11.27
N GLY A 157 -9.73 -3.00 11.14
CA GLY A 157 -8.59 -3.72 11.73
C GLY A 157 -8.72 -3.87 13.26
N VAL A 158 -9.05 -2.77 13.95
CA VAL A 158 -9.25 -2.77 15.41
C VAL A 158 -10.47 -3.61 15.81
N GLN A 159 -11.60 -3.48 15.10
CA GLN A 159 -12.80 -4.29 15.34
C GLN A 159 -12.56 -5.78 15.14
N ASN A 160 -11.68 -6.16 14.22
CA ASN A 160 -11.23 -7.53 14.03
C ASN A 160 -10.21 -7.98 15.08
N LYS A 161 -9.88 -7.14 16.07
CA LYS A 161 -8.94 -7.44 17.16
C LYS A 161 -7.57 -7.86 16.62
N LEU A 162 -7.07 -7.18 15.58
CA LEU A 162 -5.71 -7.35 15.12
C LEU A 162 -4.73 -6.91 16.22
N LYS A 163 -3.72 -7.72 16.48
CA LYS A 163 -2.64 -7.41 17.40
C LYS A 163 -1.57 -6.62 16.67
N PHE A 164 -1.32 -5.41 17.10
CA PHE A 164 -0.25 -4.55 16.59
C PHE A 164 0.09 -3.47 17.62
N ARG A 165 1.35 -3.03 17.62
CA ARG A 165 1.83 -1.97 18.51
C ARG A 165 1.60 -0.58 17.89
N PHE A 166 2.02 -0.39 16.64
CA PHE A 166 1.99 0.91 15.99
C PHE A 166 1.25 0.89 14.65
N VAL A 167 0.64 2.04 14.32
CA VAL A 167 0.22 2.38 12.96
C VAL A 167 1.33 3.24 12.33
N LEU A 168 1.85 2.82 11.17
CA LEU A 168 2.92 3.52 10.46
C LEU A 168 2.37 4.18 9.19
N PHE A 169 2.73 5.42 8.95
CA PHE A 169 2.36 6.16 7.74
C PHE A 169 3.35 7.29 7.44
N ASP A 170 3.31 7.78 6.21
CA ASP A 170 4.17 8.84 5.73
C ASP A 170 3.61 10.25 6.02
N THR A 171 4.27 11.27 5.49
CA THR A 171 3.88 12.68 5.65
C THR A 171 2.52 13.01 5.05
N TRP A 172 2.04 12.25 4.07
CA TRP A 172 0.74 12.47 3.43
C TRP A 172 -0.42 12.18 4.39
N PHE A 173 -0.29 11.12 5.18
CA PHE A 173 -1.29 10.72 6.17
C PHE A 173 -1.09 11.34 7.55
N SER A 174 -0.06 12.19 7.76
CA SER A 174 0.25 12.81 9.04
C SER A 174 -0.66 14.01 9.36
N SER A 175 -1.98 13.86 9.15
CA SER A 175 -2.97 14.87 9.50
C SER A 175 -3.33 14.80 10.98
N LYS A 176 -3.76 15.97 11.55
CA LYS A 176 -4.29 16.06 12.91
C LYS A 176 -5.41 15.04 13.15
N GLU A 177 -6.35 14.96 12.20
CA GLU A 177 -7.53 14.11 12.31
C GLU A 177 -7.14 12.63 12.40
N ASN A 178 -6.15 12.18 11.62
CA ASN A 178 -5.65 10.80 11.70
C ASN A 178 -4.95 10.53 13.05
N MET A 179 -4.08 11.46 13.49
CA MET A 179 -3.36 11.34 14.76
C MET A 179 -4.33 11.27 15.95
N CYS A 180 -5.29 12.20 16.02
CA CYS A 180 -6.31 12.20 17.07
C CYS A 180 -7.15 10.93 17.03
N TYR A 181 -7.62 10.53 15.85
CA TYR A 181 -8.43 9.32 15.69
C TYR A 181 -7.70 8.06 16.18
N ILE A 182 -6.42 7.91 15.84
CA ILE A 182 -5.63 6.75 16.27
C ILE A 182 -5.42 6.76 17.78
N LYS A 183 -4.98 7.90 18.34
CA LYS A 183 -4.57 7.98 19.75
C LYS A 183 -5.75 8.06 20.70
N THR A 184 -6.76 8.91 20.39
CA THR A 184 -7.87 9.18 21.30
C THR A 184 -9.06 8.27 21.08
N ASP A 185 -9.48 8.05 19.82
CA ASP A 185 -10.70 7.29 19.54
C ASP A 185 -10.45 5.78 19.55
N LEU A 186 -9.33 5.33 18.97
CA LEU A 186 -8.98 3.90 18.89
C LEU A 186 -8.06 3.42 20.02
N VAL A 187 -7.51 4.35 20.82
CA VAL A 187 -6.55 4.05 21.91
C VAL A 187 -5.41 3.18 21.40
N LYS A 188 -4.80 3.62 20.28
CA LYS A 188 -3.65 2.97 19.63
C LYS A 188 -2.53 3.97 19.43
N ASP A 189 -1.32 3.47 19.23
CA ASP A 189 -0.17 4.30 18.98
C ASP A 189 0.23 4.31 17.51
N PHE A 190 0.89 5.41 17.12
CA PHE A 190 1.39 5.57 15.76
C PHE A 190 2.82 6.11 15.75
N ILE A 191 3.52 5.87 14.65
CA ILE A 191 4.74 6.57 14.28
C ILE A 191 4.57 7.06 12.84
N CYS A 192 4.80 8.35 12.63
CA CYS A 192 4.67 8.94 11.29
C CYS A 192 5.79 9.91 10.97
N ALA A 193 6.06 10.07 9.68
CA ALA A 193 6.94 11.13 9.21
C ALA A 193 6.22 12.48 9.20
N LEU A 194 6.98 13.53 9.49
CA LEU A 194 6.53 14.92 9.45
C LEU A 194 7.28 15.71 8.39
N LYS A 195 6.60 16.70 7.81
CA LYS A 195 7.28 17.74 7.01
C LYS A 195 8.10 18.63 7.91
N SER A 196 9.22 19.16 7.42
CA SER A 196 10.17 20.00 8.17
C SER A 196 9.53 21.25 8.77
N ASN A 197 8.51 21.79 8.12
CA ASN A 197 7.81 23.01 8.54
C ASN A 197 6.65 22.77 9.52
N ARG A 198 6.49 21.55 10.08
CA ARG A 198 5.45 21.28 11.07
C ARG A 198 5.79 21.98 12.38
N LEU A 199 4.79 22.65 12.95
CA LEU A 199 4.94 23.49 14.13
C LEU A 199 4.81 22.67 15.42
N VAL A 200 5.81 22.76 16.30
CA VAL A 200 5.93 22.02 17.57
C VAL A 200 6.17 22.98 18.73
N ALA A 201 5.55 22.73 19.87
CA ALA A 201 5.86 23.32 21.15
C ALA A 201 6.54 22.29 22.04
N VAL A 202 7.63 22.65 22.72
CA VAL A 202 8.44 21.71 23.54
C VAL A 202 8.11 21.77 25.03
N SER A 203 7.18 22.65 25.43
CA SER A 203 6.67 22.75 26.80
C SER A 203 5.18 23.08 26.85
N GLU A 204 4.50 22.82 27.96
CA GLU A 204 3.09 23.18 28.15
C GLU A 204 2.89 24.70 28.16
N GLU A 205 3.87 25.45 28.72
CA GLU A 205 3.87 26.92 28.72
C GLU A 205 3.89 27.46 27.28
N ASP A 206 4.64 26.82 26.37
CA ASP A 206 4.67 27.22 24.97
C ASP A 206 3.34 26.93 24.28
N VAL A 207 2.69 25.79 24.58
CA VAL A 207 1.34 25.49 24.09
C VAL A 207 0.34 26.55 24.53
N GLN A 208 0.34 26.92 25.85
CA GLN A 208 -0.56 27.93 26.42
C GLN A 208 -0.29 29.32 25.84
N ALA A 209 0.99 29.67 25.67
CA ALA A 209 1.43 30.93 25.08
C ALA A 209 1.35 30.94 23.53
N LYS A 210 0.90 29.83 22.88
CA LYS A 210 0.85 29.63 21.42
C LYS A 210 2.19 29.87 20.72
N ARG A 211 3.29 29.57 21.40
CA ARG A 211 4.65 29.64 20.87
C ARG A 211 5.00 28.29 20.22
N PHE A 212 4.99 28.24 18.91
CA PHE A 212 5.32 27.06 18.15
C PHE A 212 6.48 27.36 17.21
N THR A 213 7.41 26.42 17.10
CA THR A 213 8.60 26.50 16.24
C THR A 213 8.53 25.41 15.17
N PRO A 214 8.94 25.65 13.92
CA PRO A 214 9.10 24.59 12.93
C PRO A 214 9.99 23.47 13.47
N ILE A 215 9.64 22.21 13.21
CA ILE A 215 10.38 21.07 13.73
C ILE A 215 11.85 21.09 13.29
N GLU A 216 12.14 21.63 12.11
CA GLU A 216 13.51 21.77 11.59
C GLU A 216 14.37 22.75 12.37
N ASP A 217 13.76 23.76 13.00
CA ASP A 217 14.45 24.83 13.76
C ASP A 217 14.68 24.45 15.24
N LEU A 218 14.23 23.27 15.68
CA LEU A 218 14.54 22.81 17.04
C LEU A 218 16.04 22.57 17.21
N PRO A 219 16.61 22.73 18.41
CA PRO A 219 18.05 22.58 18.67
C PRO A 219 18.47 21.10 18.66
N TRP A 220 18.36 20.47 17.51
CA TRP A 220 18.67 19.05 17.34
C TRP A 220 20.15 18.73 17.55
N GLN A 221 20.41 17.81 18.46
CA GLN A 221 21.66 17.06 18.54
C GLN A 221 21.44 15.64 18.02
N GLU A 222 22.48 14.85 17.83
CA GLU A 222 22.42 13.57 17.11
C GLU A 222 21.42 12.57 17.74
N GLU A 223 21.40 12.47 19.06
CA GLU A 223 20.55 11.52 19.80
C GLU A 223 19.35 12.18 20.50
N THR A 224 19.04 13.43 20.18
CA THR A 224 17.98 14.16 20.87
C THR A 224 16.61 13.57 20.59
N VAL A 225 15.83 13.39 21.65
CA VAL A 225 14.37 13.18 21.61
C VAL A 225 13.71 14.38 22.25
N PHE A 226 12.86 15.06 21.51
CA PHE A 226 12.00 16.10 22.08
C PHE A 226 10.64 15.50 22.42
N ILE A 227 10.17 15.71 23.66
CA ILE A 227 8.78 15.48 24.00
C ILE A 227 8.07 16.83 23.90
N GLY A 228 6.97 16.89 23.17
CA GLY A 228 6.27 18.13 22.92
C GLY A 228 4.93 17.92 22.22
N TRP A 229 4.32 19.01 21.80
CA TRP A 229 3.01 19.05 21.18
C TRP A 229 3.10 19.55 19.75
N LEU A 230 2.56 18.79 18.83
CA LEU A 230 2.32 19.28 17.49
C LEU A 230 1.16 20.27 17.52
N LYS A 231 1.27 21.39 16.82
CA LYS A 231 0.21 22.39 16.76
C LYS A 231 -1.13 21.73 16.40
N ASP A 232 -2.17 22.07 17.17
CA ASP A 232 -3.54 21.56 17.05
C ASP A 232 -3.74 20.08 17.42
N VAL A 233 -2.73 19.37 17.92
CA VAL A 233 -2.84 17.99 18.42
C VAL A 233 -2.86 18.03 19.97
N PRO A 234 -3.86 17.42 20.65
CA PRO A 234 -4.12 17.66 22.06
C PRO A 234 -3.29 16.81 23.04
N PHE A 235 -2.33 16.02 22.56
CA PHE A 235 -1.49 15.15 23.39
C PHE A 235 -0.01 15.29 23.04
N PRO A 236 0.89 15.04 24.00
CA PRO A 236 2.32 15.07 23.74
C PRO A 236 2.78 13.89 22.89
N MET A 237 3.87 14.07 22.17
CA MET A 237 4.52 13.06 21.33
C MET A 237 6.04 13.16 21.49
N SER A 238 6.72 12.04 21.23
CA SER A 238 8.17 12.04 21.05
C SER A 238 8.51 12.41 19.61
N PHE A 239 9.42 13.37 19.44
CA PHE A 239 9.94 13.76 18.13
C PHE A 239 11.40 13.35 18.03
N VAL A 240 11.76 12.70 16.94
CA VAL A 240 13.13 12.29 16.62
C VAL A 240 13.53 12.74 15.22
N ARG A 241 14.82 13.06 15.07
CA ARG A 241 15.42 13.37 13.77
C ARG A 241 16.35 12.25 13.36
N GLN A 242 16.22 11.77 12.14
CA GLN A 242 17.16 10.85 11.51
C GLN A 242 17.84 11.55 10.34
N MET A 243 19.16 11.53 10.32
CA MET A 243 19.96 11.96 9.17
C MET A 243 20.50 10.73 8.46
N PHE A 244 20.55 10.77 7.15
CA PHE A 244 21.14 9.73 6.33
C PHE A 244 21.83 10.33 5.11
N THR A 245 22.89 9.71 4.66
CA THR A 245 23.62 10.10 3.46
C THR A 245 23.15 9.23 2.30
N ASN A 246 22.65 9.86 1.25
CA ASN A 246 22.25 9.18 0.02
C ASN A 246 23.48 8.66 -0.75
N GLN A 247 23.26 7.73 -1.66
CA GLN A 247 24.34 7.18 -2.51
C GLN A 247 25.10 8.25 -3.30
N GLU A 248 24.46 9.37 -3.60
CA GLU A 248 25.05 10.53 -4.32
C GLU A 248 25.75 11.52 -3.37
N GLY A 249 25.90 11.18 -2.07
CA GLY A 249 26.53 12.05 -1.08
C GLY A 249 25.63 13.15 -0.52
N SER A 250 24.40 13.31 -0.98
CA SER A 250 23.43 14.28 -0.43
C SER A 250 22.89 13.78 0.91
N THR A 251 22.70 14.71 1.86
CA THR A 251 22.12 14.40 3.17
C THR A 251 20.60 14.50 3.13
N GLY A 252 19.92 13.41 3.49
CA GLY A 252 18.49 13.40 3.75
C GLY A 252 18.19 13.57 5.23
N ILE A 253 17.10 14.27 5.57
CA ILE A 253 16.63 14.46 6.95
C ILE A 253 15.19 13.96 7.03
N LEU A 254 14.91 13.12 8.01
CA LEU A 254 13.60 12.59 8.34
C LEU A 254 13.22 12.99 9.76
N TYR A 255 12.08 13.65 9.91
CA TYR A 255 11.48 13.95 11.20
C TYR A 255 10.35 12.96 11.47
N LEU A 256 10.37 12.32 12.63
CA LEU A 256 9.35 11.36 13.05
C LEU A 256 8.65 11.84 14.30
N ALA A 257 7.34 11.57 14.39
CA ALA A 257 6.56 11.72 15.60
C ALA A 257 6.04 10.35 16.04
N CYS A 258 6.20 10.04 17.33
CA CYS A 258 5.64 8.85 17.98
C CYS A 258 4.66 9.28 19.07
N SER A 259 3.46 8.74 19.09
CA SER A 259 2.42 9.06 20.08
C SER A 259 2.61 8.36 21.43
N ASP A 260 3.49 7.37 21.50
CA ASP A 260 3.94 6.75 22.76
C ASP A 260 5.25 7.43 23.19
N THR A 261 5.17 8.24 24.25
CA THR A 261 6.32 9.01 24.77
C THR A 261 7.27 8.22 25.65
N THR A 262 6.96 6.96 25.91
CA THR A 262 7.80 6.05 26.72
C THR A 262 8.82 5.27 25.89
N VAL A 263 8.70 5.33 24.56
CA VAL A 263 9.53 4.58 23.61
C VAL A 263 10.85 5.32 23.35
N THR A 264 11.96 4.58 23.32
CA THR A 264 13.28 5.16 23.05
C THR A 264 13.43 5.58 21.58
N ARG A 265 14.43 6.41 21.30
CA ARG A 265 14.77 6.83 19.93
C ARG A 265 15.03 5.65 19.00
N GLU A 266 15.81 4.69 19.46
CA GLU A 266 16.20 3.49 18.71
C GLU A 266 14.97 2.64 18.38
N GLU A 267 14.06 2.48 19.32
CA GLU A 267 12.80 1.76 19.12
C GLU A 267 11.91 2.48 18.10
N ILE A 268 11.80 3.83 18.15
CA ILE A 268 11.05 4.62 17.18
C ILE A 268 11.61 4.44 15.77
N LEU A 269 12.94 4.56 15.62
CA LEU A 269 13.62 4.40 14.34
C LEU A 269 13.46 2.97 13.80
N ALA A 270 13.69 1.96 14.64
CA ALA A 270 13.54 0.55 14.26
C ALA A 270 12.10 0.20 13.89
N ALA A 271 11.11 0.73 14.64
CA ALA A 271 9.70 0.51 14.33
C ALA A 271 9.31 1.22 13.02
N TYR A 272 9.73 2.46 12.80
CA TYR A 272 9.41 3.18 11.55
C TYR A 272 10.09 2.56 10.33
N GLN A 273 11.28 1.97 10.50
CA GLN A 273 11.96 1.24 9.43
C GLN A 273 11.12 0.05 8.90
N LYS A 274 10.25 -0.53 9.74
CA LYS A 274 9.26 -1.54 9.32
C LYS A 274 8.22 -1.00 8.32
N ARG A 275 8.18 0.30 8.00
CA ARG A 275 7.34 0.87 6.92
C ARG A 275 7.90 0.56 5.53
N TRP A 276 9.23 0.45 5.38
CA TRP A 276 9.88 0.26 4.08
C TRP A 276 9.37 -0.96 3.26
N PRO A 277 9.01 -2.10 3.84
CA PRO A 277 8.36 -3.20 3.13
C PRO A 277 7.16 -2.83 2.24
N VAL A 278 6.47 -1.71 2.48
CA VAL A 278 5.36 -1.26 1.61
C VAL A 278 5.84 -0.94 0.19
N GLU A 279 7.04 -0.39 0.04
CA GLU A 279 7.63 -0.07 -1.27
C GLU A 279 7.93 -1.37 -2.05
N VAL A 280 8.48 -2.37 -1.35
CA VAL A 280 8.74 -3.70 -1.91
C VAL A 280 7.43 -4.38 -2.29
N PHE A 281 6.39 -4.24 -1.46
CA PHE A 281 5.04 -4.75 -1.74
C PHE A 281 4.46 -4.09 -2.99
N HIS A 282 4.48 -2.77 -3.12
CA HIS A 282 4.00 -2.04 -4.30
C HIS A 282 4.78 -2.45 -5.57
N LYS A 283 6.10 -2.62 -5.46
CA LYS A 283 6.92 -3.13 -6.56
C LYS A 283 6.51 -4.55 -6.95
N SER A 284 6.20 -5.40 -5.97
CA SER A 284 5.75 -6.78 -6.21
C SER A 284 4.39 -6.83 -6.92
N LEU A 285 3.40 -6.00 -6.51
CA LEU A 285 2.12 -5.86 -7.20
C LEU A 285 2.32 -5.56 -8.70
N LYS A 286 3.20 -4.61 -9.02
CA LYS A 286 3.46 -4.12 -10.37
C LYS A 286 4.25 -5.12 -11.22
N GLN A 287 5.29 -5.72 -10.66
CA GLN A 287 6.24 -6.56 -11.40
C GLN A 287 5.91 -8.05 -11.35
N ASN A 288 5.42 -8.56 -10.22
CA ASN A 288 5.25 -9.99 -9.99
C ASN A 288 3.80 -10.47 -10.17
N ALA A 289 2.79 -9.59 -10.02
CA ALA A 289 1.39 -9.96 -10.03
C ALA A 289 0.55 -9.19 -11.07
N ALA A 290 1.18 -8.61 -12.07
CA ALA A 290 0.53 -8.03 -13.26
C ALA A 290 -0.48 -6.90 -12.98
N LEU A 291 -0.29 -6.06 -11.92
CA LEU A 291 -1.22 -5.00 -11.52
C LEU A 291 -1.66 -4.09 -12.69
N GLY A 292 -0.72 -3.68 -13.53
CA GLY A 292 -0.99 -2.82 -14.70
C GLY A 292 -1.25 -3.57 -16.02
N LYS A 293 -1.15 -4.89 -16.04
CA LYS A 293 -1.11 -5.67 -17.28
C LYS A 293 -2.46 -6.25 -17.75
N ALA A 294 -3.53 -6.09 -16.98
CA ALA A 294 -4.87 -6.53 -17.41
C ALA A 294 -5.57 -5.45 -18.25
N PRO A 295 -6.10 -5.75 -19.43
CA PRO A 295 -6.79 -4.79 -20.30
C PRO A 295 -8.25 -4.58 -19.86
N VAL A 296 -8.49 -4.42 -18.57
CA VAL A 296 -9.82 -4.24 -17.99
C VAL A 296 -10.22 -2.76 -17.99
N ARG A 297 -11.50 -2.47 -18.34
CA ARG A 297 -12.02 -1.11 -18.50
C ARG A 297 -13.13 -0.78 -17.51
N ARG A 298 -13.97 -1.75 -17.11
CA ARG A 298 -15.09 -1.52 -16.18
C ARG A 298 -14.58 -1.38 -14.75
N VAL A 299 -15.22 -0.51 -13.97
CA VAL A 299 -14.89 -0.26 -12.56
C VAL A 299 -14.84 -1.54 -11.73
N VAL A 300 -15.91 -2.34 -11.77
CA VAL A 300 -15.99 -3.62 -11.03
C VAL A 300 -14.88 -4.58 -11.45
N THR A 301 -14.66 -4.73 -12.77
CA THR A 301 -13.62 -5.62 -13.28
C THR A 301 -12.21 -5.16 -12.89
N GLN A 302 -11.97 -3.84 -12.88
CA GLN A 302 -10.71 -3.29 -12.43
C GLN A 302 -10.50 -3.52 -10.92
N ASN A 303 -11.54 -3.30 -10.11
CA ASN A 303 -11.48 -3.58 -8.67
C ASN A 303 -11.18 -5.06 -8.39
N ASN A 304 -11.88 -5.96 -9.07
CA ASN A 304 -11.73 -7.40 -8.86
C ASN A 304 -10.37 -7.92 -9.40
N HIS A 305 -9.83 -7.29 -10.44
CA HIS A 305 -8.45 -7.57 -10.86
C HIS A 305 -7.46 -7.13 -9.79
N VAL A 306 -7.59 -5.92 -9.22
CA VAL A 306 -6.73 -5.44 -8.13
C VAL A 306 -6.83 -6.34 -6.90
N PHE A 307 -8.04 -6.74 -6.52
CA PHE A 307 -8.26 -7.72 -5.44
C PHE A 307 -7.50 -9.04 -5.70
N ALA A 308 -7.62 -9.59 -6.91
CA ALA A 308 -6.91 -10.81 -7.28
C ALA A 308 -5.38 -10.63 -7.26
N VAL A 309 -4.88 -9.45 -7.68
CA VAL A 309 -3.45 -9.10 -7.60
C VAL A 309 -2.96 -9.07 -6.14
N LEU A 310 -3.73 -8.45 -5.23
CA LEU A 310 -3.40 -8.44 -3.81
C LEU A 310 -3.34 -9.84 -3.22
N TYR A 311 -4.33 -10.68 -3.56
CA TYR A 311 -4.34 -12.07 -3.13
C TYR A 311 -3.21 -12.90 -3.76
N ALA A 312 -2.85 -12.63 -5.01
CA ALA A 312 -1.70 -13.26 -5.66
C ALA A 312 -0.37 -12.91 -4.95
N VAL A 313 -0.16 -11.64 -4.57
CA VAL A 313 1.04 -11.25 -3.81
C VAL A 313 1.03 -11.87 -2.41
N PHE A 314 -0.11 -11.98 -1.76
CA PHE A 314 -0.23 -12.75 -0.50
C PHE A 314 0.17 -14.23 -0.68
N LYS A 315 -0.24 -14.88 -1.78
CA LYS A 315 0.21 -16.25 -2.10
C LYS A 315 1.74 -16.32 -2.31
N LEU A 316 2.32 -15.30 -2.96
CA LEU A 316 3.79 -15.20 -3.07
C LEU A 316 4.47 -15.04 -1.71
N GLU A 317 3.88 -14.27 -0.79
CA GLU A 317 4.41 -14.13 0.57
C GLU A 317 4.39 -15.48 1.30
N CYS A 318 3.29 -16.24 1.21
CA CYS A 318 3.22 -17.59 1.77
C CYS A 318 4.28 -18.54 1.17
N LEU A 319 4.55 -18.42 -0.14
CA LEU A 319 5.61 -19.18 -0.80
C LEU A 319 7.01 -18.72 -0.38
N SER A 320 7.21 -17.42 -0.22
CA SER A 320 8.44 -16.79 0.26
C SER A 320 8.84 -17.36 1.63
N ILE A 321 7.90 -17.42 2.56
CA ILE A 321 8.09 -18.03 3.88
C ILE A 321 8.52 -19.49 3.77
N LYS A 322 7.79 -20.29 2.97
CA LYS A 322 8.05 -21.73 2.80
C LYS A 322 9.38 -22.05 2.09
N ARG A 323 9.80 -21.19 1.17
CA ARG A 323 10.97 -21.43 0.31
C ARG A 323 12.20 -20.63 0.71
N HIS A 324 12.09 -19.72 1.66
CA HIS A 324 13.15 -18.78 2.06
C HIS A 324 13.73 -17.99 0.87
N LEU A 325 12.85 -17.61 -0.08
CA LEU A 325 13.16 -16.84 -1.28
C LEU A 325 12.24 -15.62 -1.33
N ASN A 326 12.77 -14.46 -1.65
CA ASN A 326 11.93 -13.28 -1.86
C ASN A 326 11.06 -13.40 -3.13
N HIS A 327 10.04 -12.55 -3.26
CA HIS A 327 9.08 -12.56 -4.37
C HIS A 327 9.75 -12.48 -5.76
N PHE A 328 10.83 -11.69 -5.87
CA PHE A 328 11.54 -11.48 -7.13
C PHE A 328 12.37 -12.71 -7.53
N ALA A 329 13.00 -13.37 -6.55
CA ALA A 329 13.72 -14.63 -6.77
C ALA A 329 12.76 -15.76 -7.17
N LEU A 330 11.59 -15.87 -6.51
CA LEU A 330 10.54 -16.82 -6.89
C LEU A 330 10.07 -16.57 -8.34
N ARG A 331 9.84 -15.31 -8.69
CA ARG A 331 9.42 -14.92 -10.03
C ARG A 331 10.50 -15.21 -11.09
N ALA A 332 11.74 -14.89 -10.79
CA ALA A 332 12.89 -15.18 -11.67
C ALA A 332 13.04 -16.69 -11.91
N HIS A 333 12.83 -17.51 -10.88
CA HIS A 333 12.84 -18.96 -11.01
C HIS A 333 11.76 -19.49 -11.96
N LEU A 334 10.52 -19.00 -11.85
CA LEU A 334 9.43 -19.35 -12.77
C LEU A 334 9.74 -18.90 -14.21
N TYR A 335 10.28 -17.69 -14.37
CA TYR A 335 10.65 -17.14 -15.68
C TYR A 335 11.74 -17.98 -16.36
N LEU A 336 12.79 -18.35 -15.65
CA LEU A 336 13.88 -19.15 -16.18
C LEU A 336 13.39 -20.53 -16.65
N LYS A 337 12.48 -21.17 -15.89
CA LYS A 337 11.85 -22.44 -16.30
C LYS A 337 11.04 -22.29 -17.59
N ALA A 338 10.22 -21.24 -17.68
CA ALA A 338 9.42 -20.98 -18.87
C ALA A 338 10.32 -20.73 -20.11
N ILE A 339 11.40 -19.97 -19.97
CA ILE A 339 12.34 -19.73 -21.07
C ILE A 339 13.02 -21.02 -21.51
N ARG A 340 13.44 -21.91 -20.61
CA ARG A 340 14.03 -23.19 -20.98
C ARG A 340 13.09 -24.05 -21.82
N VAL A 341 11.83 -24.19 -21.38
CA VAL A 341 10.82 -24.93 -22.13
C VAL A 341 10.60 -24.30 -23.53
N ALA A 342 10.45 -22.98 -23.60
CA ALA A 342 10.31 -22.27 -24.87
C ALA A 342 11.53 -22.42 -25.79
N PHE A 343 12.73 -22.43 -25.22
CA PHE A 343 13.98 -22.64 -25.97
C PHE A 343 14.05 -24.05 -26.54
N ASP A 344 13.75 -25.08 -25.75
CA ASP A 344 13.75 -26.48 -26.19
C ASP A 344 12.73 -26.71 -27.33
N GLU A 345 11.52 -26.13 -27.20
CA GLU A 345 10.50 -26.17 -28.24
C GLU A 345 10.99 -25.50 -29.54
N LEU A 346 11.64 -24.33 -29.42
CA LEU A 346 12.21 -23.65 -30.59
C LEU A 346 13.29 -24.49 -31.28
N GLN A 347 14.14 -25.23 -30.54
CA GLN A 347 15.11 -26.12 -31.15
C GLN A 347 14.44 -27.28 -31.87
N THR A 348 13.37 -27.86 -31.30
CA THR A 348 12.57 -28.91 -31.92
C THR A 348 11.96 -28.45 -33.26
N LEU A 349 11.33 -27.24 -33.25
CA LEU A 349 10.74 -26.64 -34.45
C LEU A 349 11.78 -26.30 -35.53
N LYS A 350 13.04 -26.03 -35.19
CA LYS A 350 14.11 -25.79 -36.16
C LYS A 350 14.68 -27.06 -36.74
N ALA A 351 14.54 -28.20 -36.04
CA ALA A 351 15.06 -29.50 -36.49
C ALA A 351 14.03 -30.26 -37.39
N ALA A 352 12.77 -29.87 -37.31
CA ALA A 352 11.69 -30.39 -38.16
C ALA A 352 11.65 -29.66 -39.51
#